data_a0ea1089b45d116909609f26547bace8
#
_entry.id   a0ea1089b45d116909609f26547bace8
#
_cell.length_a   1.000
_cell.length_b   1.000
_cell.length_c   1.000
_cell.angle_alpha   90.00
_cell.angle_beta   90.00
_cell.angle_gamma   90.00
#
_symmetry.space_group_name_H-M   'P 1'
#
loop_
_entity.id
_entity.type
_entity.pdbx_description
1 polymer ?
#
loop_
_entity_poly.entity_id
_entity_poly.type
_entity_poly.pdbx_seq_one_letter_code
_entity_poly.pdbx_strand_id
1 'polypeptide(L)'
;MKTLSMVCVAAACLVCGCLSPKTSGVVVEKGRLLVHDPSFALNLEMVQDARERTPEGFLHVQATVQNTNQTDFRCQYRFEWKTPQGLVQTHAMTPWRPVVMHGRDETVFEATSTVAGTDDFRLAIRRANP
;
A
#
# COMPACT_ATOMS: atom_id res chain seq x y z
N MET A 1 19.40 39.76 51.94
CA MET A 1 18.97 39.34 51.73
C MET A 1 18.16 38.87 50.96
N LYS A 2 17.68 38.57 50.28
CA LYS A 2 17.00 38.19 49.60
C LYS A 2 16.84 37.49 48.76
N THR A 3 16.30 36.87 48.35
CA THR A 3 16.08 36.17 47.61
C THR A 3 15.22 35.99 46.83
N LEU A 4 15.09 35.73 46.00
CA LEU A 4 14.36 35.54 45.16
C LEU A 4 14.11 34.46 44.58
N SER A 5 13.33 33.95 44.50
CA SER A 5 13.03 32.91 43.87
C SER A 5 12.32 33.05 42.75
N MET A 6 12.66 32.69 41.88
CA MET A 6 12.02 32.72 40.84
C MET A 6 11.51 31.50 40.46
N VAL A 7 10.48 31.29 40.26
CA VAL A 7 9.85 30.14 39.82
C VAL A 7 9.55 30.22 38.39
N CYS A 8 10.21 29.46 37.72
CA CYS A 8 9.85 29.30 36.35
C CYS A 8 8.87 28.22 36.25
N VAL A 9 7.72 28.54 36.04
CA VAL A 9 6.71 27.57 35.66
C VAL A 9 6.79 27.39 34.21
N ALA A 10 7.41 26.35 33.86
CA ALA A 10 7.32 25.92 32.48
C ALA A 10 6.01 25.27 32.28
N ALA A 11 5.11 25.98 31.72
CA ALA A 11 3.87 25.38 31.27
C ALA A 11 4.18 24.55 30.05
N ALA A 12 4.34 23.30 30.25
CA ALA A 12 4.42 22.40 29.14
C ALA A 12 3.00 22.24 28.60
N CYS A 13 2.74 22.98 27.58
CA CYS A 13 1.54 22.72 26.82
C CYS A 13 1.73 21.46 26.04
N LEU A 14 1.30 20.39 26.63
CA LEU A 14 1.13 19.18 25.88
C LEU A 14 -0.06 19.34 24.98
N VAL A 15 0.22 19.73 23.81
CA VAL A 15 -0.80 19.66 22.78
C VAL A 15 -0.84 18.22 22.33
N CYS A 16 -1.64 17.45 23.01
CA CYS A 16 -2.02 16.18 22.48
C CYS A 16 -2.95 16.43 21.32
N GLY A 17 -2.38 16.52 20.18
CA GLY A 17 -3.19 16.47 19.00
C GLY A 17 -3.80 15.09 18.89
N CYS A 18 -4.98 14.93 19.36
CA CYS A 18 -5.73 13.74 19.08
C CYS A 18 -6.13 13.77 17.62
N LEU A 19 -5.27 13.21 16.83
CA LEU A 19 -5.66 12.88 15.49
C LEU A 19 -6.47 11.61 15.59
N SER A 20 -7.77 11.76 15.55
CA SER A 20 -8.57 10.58 15.35
C SER A 20 -8.25 10.03 13.99
N PRO A 21 -7.75 8.81 13.90
CA PRO A 21 -7.45 8.22 12.62
C PRO A 21 -8.76 7.98 11.88
N LYS A 22 -8.99 8.75 10.88
CA LYS A 22 -9.94 8.33 9.88
C LYS A 22 -9.31 7.16 9.17
N THR A 23 -9.74 5.98 9.52
CA THR A 23 -9.21 4.76 8.92
C THR A 23 -9.48 4.68 7.42
N SER A 24 -10.34 5.53 6.89
CA SER A 24 -10.69 5.52 5.47
C SER A 24 -9.68 6.21 4.57
N GLY A 25 -8.49 6.49 5.04
CA GLY A 25 -7.48 7.15 4.22
C GLY A 25 -6.06 6.70 4.49
N VAL A 26 -5.87 5.75 5.38
CA VAL A 26 -4.53 5.30 5.71
C VAL A 26 -4.10 4.21 4.74
N VAL A 27 -3.05 4.52 4.01
CA VAL A 27 -2.47 3.60 3.07
C VAL A 27 -1.10 3.22 3.58
N VAL A 28 -0.83 1.94 3.66
CA VAL A 28 0.47 1.41 4.08
C VAL A 28 1.22 0.94 2.86
N GLU A 29 2.39 1.52 2.62
CA GLU A 29 3.25 1.13 1.52
C GLU A 29 4.37 0.23 2.01
N LYS A 30 4.46 -0.95 1.42
CA LYS A 30 5.50 -1.94 1.72
C LYS A 30 6.18 -2.33 0.42
N GLY A 31 7.17 -1.56 0.00
CA GLY A 31 7.80 -1.74 -1.30
C GLY A 31 6.80 -1.50 -2.42
N ARG A 32 6.57 -2.49 -3.26
CA ARG A 32 5.59 -2.41 -4.35
C ARG A 32 4.18 -2.82 -3.94
N LEU A 33 3.97 -3.15 -2.69
CA LEU A 33 2.65 -3.48 -2.17
C LEU A 33 2.07 -2.28 -1.45
N LEU A 34 0.87 -1.87 -1.88
CA LEU A 34 0.17 -0.74 -1.32
C LEU A 34 -1.14 -1.25 -0.72
N VAL A 35 -1.28 -1.17 0.60
CA VAL A 35 -2.47 -1.69 1.29
C VAL A 35 -3.28 -0.52 1.83
N HIS A 36 -4.52 -0.43 1.37
CA HIS A 36 -5.44 0.65 1.74
C HIS A 36 -6.20 0.38 3.04
N ASP A 37 -5.73 -0.55 3.83
CA ASP A 37 -6.31 -0.87 5.13
C ASP A 37 -5.20 -1.33 6.07
N PRO A 38 -4.91 -0.57 7.14
CA PRO A 38 -3.83 -0.93 8.05
C PRO A 38 -4.01 -2.31 8.71
N SER A 39 -5.24 -2.75 8.87
CA SER A 39 -5.50 -4.05 9.48
C SER A 39 -5.07 -5.21 8.59
N PHE A 40 -5.08 -5.01 7.28
CA PHE A 40 -4.56 -6.00 6.34
C PHE A 40 -3.05 -5.95 6.20
N ALA A 41 -2.46 -4.76 6.35
CA ALA A 41 -1.05 -4.55 6.02
C ALA A 41 -0.12 -5.44 6.83
N LEU A 42 -0.50 -5.77 8.06
CA LEU A 42 0.31 -6.62 8.94
C LEU A 42 0.33 -8.07 8.48
N ASN A 43 -0.65 -8.47 7.70
CA ASN A 43 -0.83 -9.87 7.32
C ASN A 43 -0.63 -10.14 5.83
N LEU A 44 -0.25 -9.12 5.08
CA LEU A 44 0.04 -9.27 3.65
C LEU A 44 1.50 -8.96 3.39
N GLU A 45 2.16 -9.84 2.65
CA GLU A 45 3.56 -9.69 2.33
C GLU A 45 3.81 -10.09 0.88
N MET A 46 4.46 -9.21 0.14
CA MET A 46 4.89 -9.53 -1.21
C MET A 46 6.17 -10.35 -1.13
N VAL A 47 6.06 -11.64 -1.43
CA VAL A 47 7.17 -12.57 -1.28
C VAL A 47 7.99 -12.70 -2.55
N GLN A 48 7.43 -12.32 -3.68
CA GLN A 48 8.13 -12.37 -4.96
C GLN A 48 7.50 -11.41 -5.95
N ASP A 49 8.32 -10.78 -6.78
CA ASP A 49 7.85 -10.03 -7.92
C ASP A 49 8.82 -10.22 -9.09
N ALA A 50 8.28 -10.16 -10.30
CA ALA A 50 9.05 -10.29 -11.51
C ALA A 50 8.50 -9.33 -12.56
N ARG A 51 9.39 -8.81 -13.40
CA ARG A 51 9.05 -7.86 -14.46
C ARG A 51 9.79 -8.24 -15.72
N GLU A 52 9.11 -8.13 -16.84
CA GLU A 52 9.76 -8.28 -18.13
C GLU A 52 9.08 -7.39 -19.17
N ARG A 53 9.79 -7.07 -20.23
CA ARG A 53 9.22 -6.33 -21.35
C ARG A 53 8.66 -7.31 -22.37
N THR A 54 7.45 -7.01 -22.84
CA THR A 54 6.89 -7.75 -23.98
C THR A 54 7.59 -7.34 -25.25
N PRO A 55 7.47 -8.13 -26.34
CA PRO A 55 8.02 -7.73 -27.63
C PRO A 55 7.49 -6.39 -28.14
N GLU A 56 6.28 -6.00 -27.71
CA GLU A 56 5.67 -4.72 -28.08
C GLU A 56 6.16 -3.57 -27.21
N GLY A 57 6.98 -3.83 -26.21
CA GLY A 57 7.54 -2.81 -25.32
C GLY A 57 6.72 -2.48 -24.09
N PHE A 58 5.69 -3.26 -23.79
CA PHE A 58 4.90 -3.10 -22.59
C PHE A 58 5.56 -3.83 -21.40
N LEU A 59 5.26 -3.36 -20.20
CA LEU A 59 5.76 -3.99 -18.98
C LEU A 59 4.78 -5.09 -18.54
N HIS A 60 5.28 -6.31 -18.46
CA HIS A 60 4.55 -7.44 -17.91
C HIS A 60 5.07 -7.73 -16.51
N VAL A 61 4.18 -7.84 -15.54
CA VAL A 61 4.55 -8.04 -14.15
C VAL A 61 3.78 -9.19 -13.53
N GLN A 62 4.45 -9.83 -12.57
CA GLN A 62 3.85 -10.88 -11.77
C GLN A 62 4.28 -10.65 -10.33
N ALA A 63 3.34 -10.67 -9.41
CA ALA A 63 3.61 -10.46 -8.00
C ALA A 63 2.91 -11.52 -7.18
N THR A 64 3.64 -12.11 -6.24
CA THR A 64 3.11 -13.12 -5.33
C THR A 64 2.99 -12.51 -3.94
N VAL A 65 1.79 -12.56 -3.39
CA VAL A 65 1.50 -12.02 -2.06
C VAL A 65 1.03 -13.14 -1.16
N GLN A 66 1.63 -13.23 0.01
CA GLN A 66 1.26 -14.20 1.03
C GLN A 66 0.32 -13.57 2.05
N ASN A 67 -0.76 -14.27 2.36
CA ASN A 67 -1.59 -13.98 3.50
C ASN A 67 -1.05 -14.74 4.70
N THR A 68 -0.43 -14.04 5.64
CA THR A 68 0.16 -14.69 6.82
C THR A 68 -0.86 -14.96 7.92
N ASN A 69 -2.09 -14.50 7.76
CA ASN A 69 -3.17 -14.79 8.70
C ASN A 69 -3.76 -16.17 8.43
N GLN A 70 -4.43 -16.74 9.42
CA GLN A 70 -5.11 -18.02 9.26
C GLN A 70 -6.46 -17.90 8.56
N THR A 71 -7.02 -16.70 8.53
CA THR A 71 -8.34 -16.46 7.93
C THR A 71 -8.23 -15.91 6.53
N ASP A 72 -9.26 -16.17 5.74
CA ASP A 72 -9.34 -15.65 4.38
C ASP A 72 -9.61 -14.15 4.38
N PHE A 73 -9.06 -13.45 3.40
CA PHE A 73 -9.38 -12.05 3.15
C PHE A 73 -10.14 -11.92 1.85
N ARG A 74 -11.32 -11.29 1.92
CA ARG A 74 -12.04 -10.84 0.75
C ARG A 74 -11.62 -9.41 0.46
N CYS A 75 -10.98 -9.20 -0.66
CA CYS A 75 -10.42 -7.90 -0.99
C CYS A 75 -10.56 -7.61 -2.48
N GLN A 76 -10.10 -6.44 -2.85
CA GLN A 76 -9.98 -6.03 -4.25
C GLN A 76 -8.55 -5.60 -4.49
N TYR A 77 -8.09 -5.80 -5.71
CA TYR A 77 -6.76 -5.41 -6.11
C TYR A 77 -6.78 -4.67 -7.44
N ARG A 78 -5.74 -3.88 -7.65
CA ARG A 78 -5.43 -3.29 -8.96
C ARG A 78 -3.94 -3.05 -9.08
N PHE A 79 -3.48 -2.92 -10.30
CA PHE A 79 -2.11 -2.49 -10.59
C PHE A 79 -2.09 -1.00 -10.86
N GLU A 80 -1.07 -0.35 -10.33
CA GLU A 80 -0.75 1.03 -10.61
C GLU A 80 0.59 1.06 -11.32
N TRP A 81 0.65 1.76 -12.45
CA TRP A 81 1.84 1.81 -13.29
C TRP A 81 2.57 3.11 -13.06
N LYS A 82 3.90 3.03 -13.09
CA LYS A 82 4.77 4.18 -12.87
C LYS A 82 5.70 4.41 -14.04
N THR A 83 5.98 5.68 -14.31
CA THR A 83 7.01 6.08 -15.27
C THR A 83 8.42 5.91 -14.69
N PRO A 84 9.48 6.02 -15.50
CA PRO A 84 10.85 6.00 -14.98
C PRO A 84 11.12 7.08 -13.94
N GLN A 85 10.37 8.19 -13.96
CA GLN A 85 10.49 9.27 -12.99
C GLN A 85 9.71 8.99 -11.70
N GLY A 86 9.04 7.84 -11.61
CA GLY A 86 8.27 7.48 -10.43
C GLY A 86 6.87 8.06 -10.37
N LEU A 87 6.37 8.62 -11.47
CA LEU A 87 5.03 9.18 -11.52
C LEU A 87 4.01 8.08 -11.80
N VAL A 88 2.90 8.11 -11.08
CA VAL A 88 1.81 7.16 -11.30
C VAL A 88 1.04 7.56 -12.55
N GLN A 89 0.87 6.60 -13.46
CA GLN A 89 0.10 6.79 -14.68
C GLN A 89 -1.38 6.58 -14.38
N THR A 90 -2.06 7.62 -13.88
CA THR A 90 -3.43 7.51 -13.39
C THR A 90 -4.43 7.08 -14.44
N HIS A 91 -4.20 7.42 -15.70
CA HIS A 91 -5.07 7.05 -16.82
C HIS A 91 -4.89 5.59 -17.26
N ALA A 92 -3.88 4.91 -16.75
CA ALA A 92 -3.57 3.53 -17.13
C ALA A 92 -3.79 2.54 -15.99
N MET A 93 -4.37 2.99 -14.88
CA MET A 93 -4.66 2.09 -13.76
C MET A 93 -5.66 1.02 -14.19
N THR A 94 -5.41 -0.21 -13.77
CA THR A 94 -6.39 -1.27 -13.98
C THR A 94 -7.60 -1.06 -13.06
N PRO A 95 -8.78 -1.55 -13.43
CA PRO A 95 -9.92 -1.46 -12.53
C PRO A 95 -9.70 -2.34 -11.30
N TRP A 96 -10.39 -2.00 -10.22
CA TRP A 96 -10.39 -2.85 -9.03
C TRP A 96 -11.08 -4.18 -9.35
N ARG A 97 -10.45 -5.27 -8.99
CA ARG A 97 -10.95 -6.62 -9.20
C ARG A 97 -11.06 -7.38 -7.88
N PRO A 98 -12.12 -8.17 -7.70
CA PRO A 98 -12.26 -8.94 -6.48
C PRO A 98 -11.30 -10.13 -6.47
N VAL A 99 -10.85 -10.47 -5.26
CA VAL A 99 -10.04 -11.66 -5.03
C VAL A 99 -10.25 -12.13 -3.60
N VAL A 100 -10.16 -13.43 -3.39
CA VAL A 100 -10.13 -14.01 -2.05
C VAL A 100 -8.72 -14.54 -1.83
N MET A 101 -8.04 -13.97 -0.83
CA MET A 101 -6.72 -14.45 -0.43
C MET A 101 -6.91 -15.42 0.74
N HIS A 102 -6.75 -16.70 0.46
CA HIS A 102 -6.93 -17.72 1.47
C HIS A 102 -5.88 -17.65 2.57
N GLY A 103 -6.28 -18.02 3.79
CA GLY A 103 -5.40 -17.98 4.93
C GLY A 103 -4.17 -18.85 4.73
N ARG A 104 -3.01 -18.33 5.08
CA ARG A 104 -1.71 -19.01 4.98
C ARG A 104 -1.27 -19.30 3.56
N ASP A 105 -2.01 -18.86 2.56
CA ASP A 105 -1.74 -19.18 1.17
C ASP A 105 -1.13 -18.00 0.44
N GLU A 106 -0.52 -18.30 -0.70
CA GLU A 106 0.03 -17.32 -1.62
C GLU A 106 -0.91 -17.13 -2.79
N THR A 107 -1.03 -15.90 -3.25
CA THR A 107 -1.80 -15.55 -4.43
C THR A 107 -0.90 -14.86 -5.45
N VAL A 108 -0.96 -15.29 -6.68
CA VAL A 108 -0.19 -14.70 -7.78
C VAL A 108 -1.07 -13.71 -8.52
N PHE A 109 -0.58 -12.49 -8.63
CA PHE A 109 -1.21 -11.41 -9.39
C PHE A 109 -0.39 -11.11 -10.62
N GLU A 110 -1.05 -10.94 -11.75
CA GLU A 110 -0.35 -10.76 -13.01
C GLU A 110 -1.06 -9.71 -13.86
N ALA A 111 -0.31 -8.87 -14.52
CA ALA A 111 -0.86 -7.86 -15.43
C ALA A 111 0.20 -7.38 -16.41
N THR A 112 -0.28 -6.84 -17.52
CA THR A 112 0.57 -6.18 -18.52
C THR A 112 0.08 -4.74 -18.68
N SER A 113 1.00 -3.79 -18.64
CA SER A 113 0.65 -2.39 -18.87
C SER A 113 0.19 -2.21 -20.32
N THR A 114 -0.77 -1.32 -20.51
CA THR A 114 -1.28 -0.99 -21.84
C THR A 114 -0.74 0.33 -22.36
N VAL A 115 0.18 0.96 -21.63
CA VAL A 115 0.72 2.28 -21.93
C VAL A 115 2.21 2.18 -22.07
N ALA A 116 2.73 2.78 -23.15
CA ALA A 116 4.16 2.88 -23.35
C ALA A 116 4.79 3.77 -22.27
N GLY A 117 6.06 3.52 -21.96
CA GLY A 117 6.78 4.30 -20.95
C GLY A 117 6.58 3.83 -19.53
N THR A 118 5.83 2.76 -19.32
CA THR A 118 5.72 2.14 -17.99
C THR A 118 7.04 1.46 -17.64
N ASP A 119 7.58 1.76 -16.47
CA ASP A 119 8.87 1.23 -16.03
C ASP A 119 8.76 0.47 -14.71
N ASP A 120 7.76 0.76 -13.91
CA ASP A 120 7.57 0.15 -12.60
C ASP A 120 6.09 0.04 -12.29
N PHE A 121 5.78 -0.65 -11.19
CA PHE A 121 4.41 -0.91 -10.80
C PHE A 121 4.26 -0.91 -9.28
N ARG A 122 3.02 -0.77 -8.84
CA ARG A 122 2.59 -1.11 -7.48
C ARG A 122 1.36 -1.99 -7.57
N LEU A 123 1.25 -2.92 -6.66
CA LEU A 123 0.03 -3.70 -6.47
C LEU A 123 -0.74 -3.10 -5.29
N ALA A 124 -1.91 -2.56 -5.55
CA ALA A 124 -2.77 -1.98 -4.54
C ALA A 124 -3.85 -2.99 -4.13
N ILE A 125 -4.05 -3.12 -2.84
CA ILE A 125 -5.05 -4.02 -2.26
C ILE A 125 -5.89 -3.23 -1.27
N ARG A 126 -7.19 -3.42 -1.33
CA ARG A 126 -8.14 -2.84 -0.39
C ARG A 126 -9.18 -3.86 0.03
N ARG A 127 -9.81 -3.62 1.18
CA ARG A 127 -10.89 -4.48 1.63
C ARG A 127 -12.06 -4.42 0.64
N ALA A 128 -12.64 -5.55 0.34
CA ALA A 128 -13.87 -5.57 -0.45
C ALA A 128 -14.99 -4.94 0.38
N ASN A 129 -15.83 -4.16 -0.28
CA ASN A 129 -16.99 -3.62 0.40
C ASN A 129 -17.90 -4.75 0.82
N PRO A 130 -18.42 -4.68 2.04
CA PRO A 130 -19.36 -5.70 2.51
C PRO A 130 -20.67 -5.68 1.73
#